data_39d97bd6c0d7bb99411eb82dab191c60
#
_entry.id   39d97bd6c0d7bb99411eb82dab191c60
#
_cell.length_a   1.000
_cell.length_b   1.000
_cell.length_c   1.000
_cell.angle_alpha   90.00
_cell.angle_beta   90.00
_cell.angle_gamma   90.00
#
_symmetry.space_group_name_H-M   'P 1'
#
loop_
_entity.id
_entity.type
_entity.pdbx_description
1 polymer ?
#
loop_
_entity_poly.entity_id
_entity_poly.type
_entity_poly.pdbx_seq_one_letter_code
_entity_poly.pdbx_strand_id
1 'polypeptide(L)'
;MFGFAGTDYEKVRGDFRKVTDPYSGNEIFVVPAIRPDWAVIHAIRADGNGNVVCSALEADRLAVLAARQAIVTVEEVVPAEDLVARPGEIFLSALHIDLVVAAPLGAHPAGCVHSYGIDRAHMEEYLAASKTAEGFSEYLSRFVLGKTEEEYRELACGKAV
;
A
#
# COMPACT_ATOMS: atom_id res chain seq x y z
N MET A 1 10.01 -22.90 -1.45
CA MET A 1 9.92 -22.39 -0.05
C MET A 1 10.11 -23.55 0.91
N PHE A 2 11.12 -23.49 1.79
CA PHE A 2 11.43 -24.57 2.73
C PHE A 2 10.56 -24.55 4.00
N GLY A 3 10.05 -23.39 4.41
CA GLY A 3 9.39 -23.20 5.71
C GLY A 3 7.95 -23.69 5.83
N PHE A 4 7.34 -24.22 4.77
CA PHE A 4 5.95 -24.70 4.80
C PHE A 4 5.81 -26.21 4.91
N ALA A 5 6.91 -26.97 4.76
CA ALA A 5 6.88 -28.42 4.88
C ALA A 5 6.52 -28.83 6.32
N GLY A 6 5.51 -29.72 6.47
CA GLY A 6 5.03 -30.19 7.77
C GLY A 6 4.10 -29.22 8.51
N THR A 7 3.68 -28.12 7.90
CA THR A 7 2.71 -27.19 8.48
C THR A 7 1.29 -27.47 8.01
N ASP A 8 0.29 -26.84 8.65
CA ASP A 8 -1.12 -26.97 8.25
C ASP A 8 -1.42 -26.35 6.86
N TYR A 9 -0.50 -25.57 6.29
CA TYR A 9 -0.64 -25.07 4.92
C TYR A 9 -0.83 -26.17 3.89
N GLU A 10 -0.23 -27.34 4.10
CA GLU A 10 -0.43 -28.52 3.24
C GLU A 10 -1.89 -28.97 3.18
N LYS A 11 -2.63 -28.79 4.29
CA LYS A 11 -4.03 -29.21 4.43
C LYS A 11 -5.02 -28.19 3.89
N VAL A 12 -4.72 -26.90 4.02
CA VAL A 12 -5.65 -25.80 3.71
C VAL A 12 -5.41 -25.16 2.34
N ARG A 13 -4.24 -25.35 1.74
CA ARG A 13 -3.85 -24.78 0.45
C ARG A 13 -3.69 -25.87 -0.61
N GLY A 14 -4.80 -26.30 -1.18
CA GLY A 14 -4.82 -27.32 -2.23
C GLY A 14 -4.14 -26.93 -3.55
N ASP A 15 -3.75 -25.67 -3.71
CA ASP A 15 -2.99 -25.13 -4.84
C ASP A 15 -1.47 -25.28 -4.68
N PHE A 16 -0.97 -25.57 -3.47
CA PHE A 16 0.45 -25.82 -3.23
C PHE A 16 0.87 -27.18 -3.75
N ARG A 17 2.08 -27.29 -4.27
CA ARG A 17 2.65 -28.54 -4.78
C ARG A 17 4.01 -28.80 -4.15
N LYS A 18 4.29 -30.07 -3.84
CA LYS A 18 5.64 -30.55 -3.50
C LYS A 18 6.38 -30.90 -4.78
N VAL A 19 7.61 -30.47 -4.87
CA VAL A 19 8.53 -30.86 -5.94
C VAL A 19 9.89 -31.16 -5.33
N THR A 20 10.62 -32.07 -5.96
CA THR A 20 12.01 -32.33 -5.56
C THR A 20 12.91 -31.32 -6.27
N ASP A 21 13.70 -30.58 -5.51
CA ASP A 21 14.71 -29.69 -6.07
C ASP A 21 15.79 -30.54 -6.81
N PRO A 22 15.98 -30.34 -8.11
CA PRO A 22 16.90 -31.17 -8.89
C PRO A 22 18.38 -31.01 -8.50
N TYR A 23 18.73 -29.94 -7.80
CA TYR A 23 20.11 -29.66 -7.38
C TYR A 23 20.45 -30.21 -6.01
N SER A 24 19.56 -30.03 -5.04
CA SER A 24 19.79 -30.45 -3.65
C SER A 24 19.14 -31.78 -3.28
N GLY A 25 18.17 -32.27 -4.08
CA GLY A 25 17.36 -33.45 -3.78
C GLY A 25 16.31 -33.24 -2.68
N ASN A 26 16.20 -32.04 -2.13
CA ASN A 26 15.24 -31.73 -1.06
C ASN A 26 13.82 -31.55 -1.57
N GLU A 27 12.84 -31.93 -0.78
CA GLU A 27 11.46 -31.57 -1.03
C GLU A 27 11.24 -30.06 -0.73
N ILE A 28 10.69 -29.36 -1.68
CA ILE A 28 10.31 -27.94 -1.56
C ILE A 28 8.85 -27.71 -1.95
N PHE A 29 8.21 -26.73 -1.32
CA PHE A 29 6.90 -26.27 -1.76
C PHE A 29 7.03 -25.22 -2.85
N VAL A 30 6.30 -25.41 -3.92
CA VAL A 30 6.04 -24.39 -4.95
C VAL A 30 4.61 -23.91 -4.80
N VAL A 31 4.43 -22.61 -4.98
CA VAL A 31 3.16 -21.92 -4.87
C VAL A 31 2.91 -21.19 -6.20
N PRO A 32 1.65 -21.07 -6.67
CA PRO A 32 1.38 -20.29 -7.86
C PRO A 32 1.74 -18.83 -7.63
N ALA A 33 2.26 -18.18 -8.66
CA ALA A 33 2.53 -16.75 -8.61
C ALA A 33 1.22 -15.97 -8.45
N ILE A 34 1.19 -15.04 -7.48
CA ILE A 34 0.11 -14.09 -7.35
C ILE A 34 0.25 -13.06 -8.46
N ARG A 35 -0.79 -12.91 -9.30
CA ARG A 35 -0.83 -11.94 -10.40
C ARG A 35 -2.11 -11.12 -10.27
N PRO A 36 -2.10 -10.02 -9.52
CA PRO A 36 -3.24 -9.13 -9.39
C PRO A 36 -3.60 -8.49 -10.74
N ASP A 37 -4.85 -8.20 -10.96
CA ASP A 37 -5.26 -7.38 -12.11
C ASP A 37 -4.85 -5.93 -11.87
N TRP A 38 -4.97 -5.46 -10.63
CA TRP A 38 -4.59 -4.11 -10.19
C TRP A 38 -3.74 -4.14 -8.93
N ALA A 39 -2.68 -3.33 -8.91
CA ALA A 39 -2.03 -2.87 -7.70
C ALA A 39 -2.44 -1.43 -7.43
N VAL A 40 -2.81 -1.13 -6.19
CA VAL A 40 -3.08 0.23 -5.73
C VAL A 40 -2.17 0.47 -4.53
N ILE A 41 -1.27 1.43 -4.64
CA ILE A 41 -0.31 1.78 -3.58
C ILE A 41 -0.35 3.27 -3.30
N HIS A 42 0.11 3.66 -2.11
CA HIS A 42 0.35 5.04 -1.75
C HIS A 42 1.84 5.27 -1.53
N ALA A 43 2.42 6.18 -2.30
CA ALA A 43 3.86 6.41 -2.35
C ALA A 43 4.22 7.86 -1.93
N ILE A 44 5.51 8.13 -1.84
CA ILE A 44 6.03 9.38 -1.26
C ILE A 44 5.98 10.51 -2.30
N ARG A 45 6.57 10.30 -3.48
CA ARG A 45 6.69 11.31 -4.54
C ARG A 45 6.59 10.69 -5.92
N ALA A 46 6.13 11.50 -6.88
CA ALA A 46 6.20 11.18 -8.30
C ALA A 46 6.72 12.37 -9.11
N ASP A 47 7.14 12.12 -10.34
CA ASP A 47 7.38 13.17 -11.33
C ASP A 47 6.25 13.25 -12.36
N GLY A 48 6.29 14.28 -13.20
CA GLY A 48 5.31 14.45 -14.28
C GLY A 48 5.38 13.40 -15.40
N ASN A 49 6.42 12.54 -15.41
CA ASN A 49 6.57 11.44 -16.35
C ASN A 49 5.99 10.12 -15.84
N GLY A 50 5.50 10.10 -14.59
CA GLY A 50 4.94 8.91 -13.95
C GLY A 50 5.95 8.01 -13.23
N ASN A 51 7.21 8.45 -13.07
CA ASN A 51 8.14 7.79 -12.18
C ASN A 51 7.77 8.08 -10.73
N VAL A 52 8.00 7.12 -9.83
CA VAL A 52 7.58 7.18 -8.44
C VAL A 52 8.71 6.80 -7.50
N VAL A 53 8.74 7.41 -6.32
CA VAL A 53 9.59 7.00 -5.19
C VAL A 53 8.69 6.54 -4.06
N CYS A 54 8.86 5.29 -3.63
CA CYS A 54 8.13 4.66 -2.53
C CYS A 54 9.07 4.17 -1.42
N SER A 55 8.51 3.69 -0.31
CA SER A 55 9.28 3.12 0.80
C SER A 55 9.93 1.79 0.42
N ALA A 56 11.18 1.58 0.85
CA ALA A 56 11.88 0.30 0.75
C ALA A 56 11.41 -0.72 1.80
N LEU A 57 10.68 -0.26 2.83
CA LEU A 57 10.24 -1.10 3.94
C LEU A 57 8.91 -1.81 3.66
N GLU A 58 8.21 -1.39 2.61
CA GLU A 58 6.90 -1.90 2.22
C GLU A 58 6.99 -2.80 0.99
N ALA A 59 5.97 -3.61 0.77
CA ALA A 59 5.92 -4.53 -0.36
C ALA A 59 5.43 -3.89 -1.67
N ASP A 60 5.31 -2.58 -1.73
CA ASP A 60 4.72 -1.80 -2.83
C ASP A 60 5.35 -2.12 -4.17
N ARG A 61 6.69 -2.14 -4.22
CA ARG A 61 7.41 -2.52 -5.44
C ARG A 61 7.01 -3.90 -5.94
N LEU A 62 6.87 -4.87 -5.04
CA LEU A 62 6.49 -6.23 -5.43
C LEU A 62 5.05 -6.28 -5.92
N ALA A 63 4.14 -5.55 -5.30
CA ALA A 63 2.76 -5.45 -5.72
C ALA A 63 2.63 -4.87 -7.13
N VAL A 64 3.29 -3.74 -7.39
CA VAL A 64 3.32 -3.08 -8.70
C VAL A 64 3.91 -4.00 -9.77
N LEU A 65 5.06 -4.65 -9.51
CA LEU A 65 5.72 -5.52 -10.50
C LEU A 65 4.96 -6.84 -10.73
N ALA A 66 4.12 -7.29 -9.80
CA ALA A 66 3.33 -8.50 -9.94
C ALA A 66 2.01 -8.28 -10.67
N ALA A 67 1.45 -7.07 -10.60
CA ALA A 67 0.17 -6.72 -11.16
C ALA A 67 0.21 -6.51 -12.68
N ARG A 68 -0.96 -6.57 -13.31
CA ARG A 68 -1.12 -6.22 -14.74
C ARG A 68 -1.17 -4.72 -14.96
N GLN A 69 -1.75 -4.00 -13.99
CA GLN A 69 -1.90 -2.54 -14.00
C GLN A 69 -1.63 -1.99 -12.61
N ALA A 70 -1.15 -0.75 -12.53
CA ALA A 70 -0.85 -0.11 -11.25
C ALA A 70 -1.37 1.32 -11.19
N ILE A 71 -2.08 1.63 -10.10
CA ILE A 71 -2.46 2.99 -9.71
C ILE A 71 -1.63 3.36 -8.50
N VAL A 72 -1.00 4.51 -8.57
CA VAL A 72 -0.18 5.03 -7.47
C VAL A 72 -0.72 6.39 -7.05
N THR A 73 -1.13 6.51 -5.79
CA THR A 73 -1.36 7.81 -5.17
C THR A 73 -0.07 8.30 -4.53
N VAL A 74 0.20 9.60 -4.52
CA VAL A 74 1.43 10.17 -3.97
C VAL A 74 1.15 11.40 -3.12
N GLU A 75 2.04 11.65 -2.14
CA GLU A 75 1.97 12.85 -1.31
C GLU A 75 2.23 14.12 -2.12
N GLU A 76 3.17 14.07 -3.07
CA GLU A 76 3.53 15.22 -3.90
C GLU A 76 4.00 14.80 -5.30
N VAL A 77 3.84 15.72 -6.24
CA VAL A 77 4.44 15.62 -7.58
C VAL A 77 5.56 16.67 -7.67
N VAL A 78 6.76 16.22 -8.00
CA VAL A 78 7.97 17.06 -8.06
C VAL A 78 8.54 17.13 -9.48
N PRO A 79 9.40 18.10 -9.80
CA PRO A 79 10.19 18.09 -11.04
C PRO A 79 11.00 16.80 -11.17
N ALA A 80 11.22 16.34 -12.41
CA ALA A 80 11.93 15.06 -12.65
C ALA A 80 13.35 15.05 -12.11
N GLU A 81 14.03 16.20 -12.11
CA GLU A 81 15.37 16.41 -11.56
C GLU A 81 15.42 16.28 -10.02
N ASP A 82 14.29 16.50 -9.36
CA ASP A 82 14.17 16.42 -7.90
C ASP A 82 13.69 15.05 -7.41
N LEU A 83 13.27 14.17 -8.34
CA LEU A 83 12.81 12.83 -8.01
C LEU A 83 13.99 11.87 -7.75
N VAL A 84 14.60 12.01 -6.59
CA VAL A 84 15.75 11.19 -6.18
C VAL A 84 15.35 10.30 -5.01
N ALA A 85 15.60 8.99 -5.13
CA ALA A 85 15.40 8.06 -4.02
C ALA A 85 16.48 8.28 -2.93
N ARG A 86 16.05 8.51 -1.70
CA ARG A 86 16.89 8.70 -0.51
C ARG A 86 17.14 7.35 0.16
N PRO A 87 18.05 7.25 1.15
CA PRO A 87 18.22 6.04 1.93
C PRO A 87 16.89 5.56 2.53
N GLY A 88 16.53 4.30 2.31
CA GLY A 88 15.25 3.73 2.73
C GLY A 88 14.11 3.92 1.73
N GLU A 89 14.35 4.52 0.57
CA GLU A 89 13.40 4.69 -0.52
C GLU A 89 13.80 3.87 -1.75
N ILE A 90 12.83 3.55 -2.62
CA ILE A 90 13.01 2.82 -3.87
C ILE A 90 12.39 3.61 -5.01
N PHE A 91 13.12 3.71 -6.12
CA PHE A 91 12.62 4.24 -7.38
C PHE A 91 11.83 3.17 -8.14
N LEU A 92 10.64 3.53 -8.61
CA LEU A 92 9.80 2.77 -9.52
C LEU A 92 9.66 3.53 -10.84
N SER A 93 10.01 2.86 -11.93
CA SER A 93 9.90 3.45 -13.27
C SER A 93 8.44 3.53 -13.72
N ALA A 94 8.11 4.61 -14.42
CA ALA A 94 6.84 4.81 -15.11
C ALA A 94 6.42 3.65 -16.03
N LEU A 95 7.35 2.80 -16.46
CA LEU A 95 7.05 1.60 -17.26
C LEU A 95 6.13 0.59 -16.57
N HIS A 96 6.02 0.66 -15.27
CA HIS A 96 5.22 -0.26 -14.44
C HIS A 96 3.98 0.41 -13.84
N ILE A 97 3.70 1.67 -14.20
CA ILE A 97 2.66 2.48 -13.57
C ILE A 97 1.74 3.03 -14.64
N ASP A 98 0.45 2.76 -14.53
CA ASP A 98 -0.55 3.21 -15.50
C ASP A 98 -1.14 4.57 -15.12
N LEU A 99 -1.24 4.87 -13.82
CA LEU A 99 -1.83 6.11 -13.33
C LEU A 99 -1.16 6.59 -12.04
N VAL A 100 -0.82 7.88 -12.01
CA VAL A 100 -0.36 8.58 -10.79
C VAL A 100 -1.39 9.65 -10.42
N VAL A 101 -1.75 9.71 -9.12
CA VAL A 101 -2.69 10.67 -8.57
C VAL A 101 -2.06 11.37 -7.38
N ALA A 102 -2.02 12.70 -7.41
CA ALA A 102 -1.63 13.48 -6.22
C ALA A 102 -2.73 13.39 -5.16
N ALA A 103 -2.40 12.88 -4.00
CA ALA A 103 -3.30 12.70 -2.87
C ALA A 103 -2.55 12.97 -1.54
N PRO A 104 -2.22 14.21 -1.23
CA PRO A 104 -1.53 14.56 0.02
C PRO A 104 -2.31 14.06 1.23
N LEU A 105 -1.61 13.42 2.20
CA LEU A 105 -2.20 12.72 3.35
C LEU A 105 -3.11 11.54 2.96
N GLY A 106 -2.94 10.99 1.76
CA GLY A 106 -3.80 9.92 1.22
C GLY A 106 -3.73 8.58 1.97
N ALA A 107 -2.73 8.36 2.82
CA ALA A 107 -2.65 7.20 3.71
C ALA A 107 -3.26 7.45 5.11
N HIS A 108 -3.66 8.72 5.43
CA HIS A 108 -4.27 9.02 6.73
C HIS A 108 -5.56 8.20 6.95
N PRO A 109 -5.83 7.69 8.17
CA PRO A 109 -5.10 7.86 9.45
C PRO A 109 -3.92 6.91 9.67
N ALA A 110 -3.58 6.05 8.72
CA ALA A 110 -2.32 5.33 8.72
C ALA A 110 -1.15 6.31 8.46
N GLY A 111 0.07 5.79 8.30
CA GLY A 111 1.22 6.65 7.99
C GLY A 111 1.69 6.45 6.56
N CYS A 112 2.38 7.44 6.02
CA CYS A 112 3.24 7.31 4.85
C CYS A 112 4.70 7.38 5.29
N VAL A 113 5.43 6.27 5.17
CA VAL A 113 6.83 6.18 5.64
C VAL A 113 7.68 7.28 4.99
N HIS A 114 8.50 7.93 5.80
CA HIS A 114 9.31 9.12 5.46
C HIS A 114 8.51 10.42 5.21
N SER A 115 7.18 10.40 5.33
CA SER A 115 6.34 11.58 5.19
C SER A 115 5.65 11.94 6.51
N TYR A 116 4.79 11.08 7.01
CA TYR A 116 4.10 11.26 8.29
C TYR A 116 3.81 9.94 8.99
N GLY A 117 3.56 10.00 10.30
CA GLY A 117 3.24 8.84 11.13
C GLY A 117 1.75 8.55 11.21
N ILE A 118 1.41 7.50 11.95
CA ILE A 118 0.02 7.10 12.23
C ILE A 118 -0.64 8.12 13.16
N ASP A 119 -1.82 8.60 12.79
CA ASP A 119 -2.70 9.36 13.69
C ASP A 119 -3.43 8.40 14.63
N ARG A 120 -2.83 8.18 15.81
CA ARG A 120 -3.37 7.28 16.82
C ARG A 120 -4.71 7.76 17.37
N ALA A 121 -4.88 9.07 17.54
CA ALA A 121 -6.10 9.64 18.09
C ALA A 121 -7.29 9.40 17.15
N HIS A 122 -7.10 9.64 15.86
CA HIS A 122 -8.10 9.36 14.84
C HIS A 122 -8.42 7.86 14.71
N MET A 123 -7.38 7.01 14.79
CA MET A 123 -7.58 5.54 14.80
C MET A 123 -8.39 5.08 16.02
N GLU A 124 -8.14 5.64 17.19
CA GLU A 124 -8.90 5.34 18.41
C GLU A 124 -10.36 5.82 18.30
N GLU A 125 -10.60 7.01 17.71
CA GLU A 125 -11.94 7.52 17.41
C GLU A 125 -12.69 6.57 16.47
N TYR A 126 -12.06 6.14 15.37
CA TYR A 126 -12.62 5.15 14.44
C TYR A 126 -12.96 3.83 15.14
N LEU A 127 -12.02 3.29 15.92
CA LEU A 127 -12.21 2.04 16.66
C LEU A 127 -13.33 2.13 17.70
N ALA A 128 -13.50 3.29 18.32
CA ALA A 128 -14.61 3.52 19.25
C ALA A 128 -15.96 3.57 18.51
N ALA A 129 -16.03 4.32 17.43
CA ALA A 129 -17.23 4.48 16.60
C ALA A 129 -17.66 3.15 15.95
N SER A 130 -16.70 2.35 15.46
CA SER A 130 -16.98 1.09 14.76
C SER A 130 -17.54 -0.04 15.64
N LYS A 131 -17.68 0.18 16.96
CA LYS A 131 -18.25 -0.82 17.88
C LYS A 131 -19.76 -0.99 17.70
N THR A 132 -20.46 0.01 17.17
CA THR A 132 -21.89 -0.04 16.91
C THR A 132 -22.21 0.44 15.49
N ALA A 133 -23.32 -0.01 14.93
CA ALA A 133 -23.77 0.40 13.61
C ALA A 133 -24.08 1.91 13.57
N GLU A 134 -24.69 2.43 14.62
CA GLU A 134 -25.02 3.85 14.76
C GLU A 134 -23.75 4.71 14.81
N GLY A 135 -22.82 4.36 15.70
CA GLY A 135 -21.55 5.09 15.85
C GLY A 135 -20.73 5.07 14.55
N PHE A 136 -20.70 3.92 13.84
CA PHE A 136 -20.04 3.83 12.55
C PHE A 136 -20.71 4.70 11.48
N SER A 137 -22.04 4.74 11.45
CA SER A 137 -22.79 5.61 10.54
C SER A 137 -22.51 7.10 10.78
N GLU A 138 -22.42 7.50 12.06
CA GLU A 138 -22.05 8.87 12.44
C GLU A 138 -20.63 9.21 11.99
N TYR A 139 -19.67 8.30 12.23
CA TYR A 139 -18.29 8.47 11.77
C TYR A 139 -18.22 8.64 10.24
N LEU A 140 -18.88 7.77 9.48
CA LEU A 140 -18.92 7.88 8.02
C LEU A 140 -19.53 9.21 7.56
N SER A 141 -20.62 9.65 8.19
CA SER A 141 -21.28 10.92 7.86
C SER A 141 -20.39 12.13 8.16
N ARG A 142 -19.58 12.04 9.21
CA ARG A 142 -18.69 13.14 9.62
C ARG A 142 -17.46 13.24 8.74
N PHE A 143 -16.82 12.12 8.38
CA PHE A 143 -15.50 12.12 7.77
C PHE A 143 -15.47 11.69 6.30
N VAL A 144 -16.47 10.95 5.82
CA VAL A 144 -16.39 10.28 4.51
C VAL A 144 -17.52 10.69 3.58
N LEU A 145 -18.77 10.52 4.02
CA LEU A 145 -19.92 10.67 3.12
C LEU A 145 -20.17 12.13 2.76
N GLY A 146 -20.16 12.43 1.44
CA GLY A 146 -20.38 13.76 0.93
C GLY A 146 -19.26 14.75 1.24
N LYS A 147 -18.08 14.29 1.60
CA LYS A 147 -16.89 15.10 1.82
C LYS A 147 -15.97 15.07 0.62
N THR A 148 -15.35 16.21 0.34
CA THR A 148 -14.18 16.29 -0.53
C THR A 148 -12.92 15.91 0.24
N GLU A 149 -11.84 15.62 -0.47
CA GLU A 149 -10.53 15.40 0.13
C GLU A 149 -10.06 16.57 1.01
N GLU A 150 -10.34 17.80 0.57
CA GLU A 150 -9.96 19.00 1.29
C GLU A 150 -10.75 19.15 2.59
N GLU A 151 -12.06 18.93 2.56
CA GLU A 151 -12.92 18.91 3.75
C GLU A 151 -12.50 17.79 4.73
N TYR A 152 -12.15 16.61 4.21
CA TYR A 152 -11.64 15.52 5.06
C TYR A 152 -10.35 15.94 5.77
N ARG A 153 -9.38 16.48 5.04
CA ARG A 153 -8.11 16.93 5.62
C ARG A 153 -8.29 18.03 6.67
N GLU A 154 -9.17 18.98 6.43
CA GLU A 154 -9.49 20.01 7.42
C GLU A 154 -10.12 19.45 8.70
N LEU A 155 -11.01 18.47 8.57
CA LEU A 155 -11.69 17.83 9.70
C LEU A 155 -10.80 16.88 10.48
N ALA A 156 -9.99 16.07 9.79
CA ALA A 156 -9.22 15.00 10.38
C ALA A 156 -7.84 15.45 10.88
N CYS A 157 -7.17 16.34 10.14
CA CYS A 157 -5.78 16.73 10.43
C CYS A 157 -5.66 18.14 11.02
N GLY A 158 -6.77 18.87 11.12
CA GLY A 158 -6.75 20.28 11.53
C GLY A 158 -6.20 21.21 10.45
N LYS A 159 -6.35 22.53 10.63
CA LYS A 159 -5.86 23.55 9.68
C LYS A 159 -4.34 23.70 9.70
N ALA A 160 -3.60 22.63 9.56
CA ALA A 160 -2.14 22.68 9.57
C ALA A 160 -1.55 21.88 8.41
N VAL A 161 -1.53 22.49 7.26
CA VAL A 161 -0.41 22.42 6.30
C VAL A 161 -0.35 23.75 5.57
#